data_62e9024ac224d59b7b7e64aefcd7b468
#
_entry.id   62e9024ac224d59b7b7e64aefcd7b468
#
_cell.length_a   1.000
_cell.length_b   1.000
_cell.length_c   1.000
_cell.angle_alpha   90.00
_cell.angle_beta   90.00
_cell.angle_gamma   90.00
#
_symmetry.space_group_name_H-M   'P 1'
#
loop_
_entity.id
_entity.type
_entity.pdbx_description
1 polymer ?
#
loop_
_entity_poly.entity_id
_entity_poly.type
_entity_poly.pdbx_seq_one_letter_code
_entity_poly.pdbx_strand_id
1 'polypeptide(L)'
;MSEKKIFPHHVAIILDGNGRWAQKRGRERTFGHKAGAANVKVIVRAAAHMGIKRLTLYAFSTENWKRPSLEVNFLMRLFKHYLIGELRDLIKDNVRVHIVGDVTRLSESLQKEIRTCENDTAHNDGLVLNVAINYGGRMEIVVGIVDWQNLFAIATF
;
A
#
# COMPACT_ATOMS: atom_id res chain seq x y z
N MET A 1 10.38 34.48 15.57
CA MET A 1 11.11 33.36 14.93
C MET A 1 10.12 32.19 14.84
N SER A 2 9.67 31.80 13.63
CA SER A 2 8.77 30.67 13.50
C SER A 2 9.56 29.38 13.79
N GLU A 3 9.13 28.60 14.77
CA GLU A 3 9.70 27.28 15.02
C GLU A 3 9.61 26.45 13.75
N LYS A 4 10.75 25.99 13.24
CA LYS A 4 10.82 25.10 12.09
C LYS A 4 10.21 23.77 12.51
N LYS A 5 8.96 23.48 12.12
CA LYS A 5 8.31 22.20 12.39
C LYS A 5 9.14 21.09 11.76
N ILE A 6 9.67 20.19 12.57
CA ILE A 6 10.41 19.01 12.11
C ILE A 6 9.39 17.88 11.94
N PHE A 7 9.22 17.41 10.70
CA PHE A 7 8.38 16.27 10.40
C PHE A 7 9.23 15.00 10.27
N PRO A 8 8.69 13.81 10.58
CA PRO A 8 9.39 12.55 10.38
C PRO A 8 9.70 12.33 8.89
N HIS A 9 10.84 11.74 8.61
CA HIS A 9 11.25 11.42 7.24
C HIS A 9 10.38 10.32 6.62
N HIS A 10 9.93 9.37 7.43
CA HIS A 10 9.10 8.23 7.05
C HIS A 10 7.95 8.04 8.03
N VAL A 11 6.75 7.90 7.52
CA VAL A 11 5.53 7.58 8.28
C VAL A 11 4.96 6.27 7.77
N ALA A 12 4.54 5.39 8.68
CA ALA A 12 3.85 4.15 8.34
C ALA A 12 2.46 4.13 8.99
N ILE A 13 1.43 3.74 8.25
CA ILE A 13 0.04 3.72 8.71
C ILE A 13 -0.57 2.35 8.41
N ILE A 14 -1.18 1.75 9.42
CA ILE A 14 -1.96 0.52 9.26
C ILE A 14 -3.41 0.91 8.96
N LEU A 15 -3.93 0.47 7.81
CA LEU A 15 -5.29 0.77 7.38
C LEU A 15 -6.30 -0.21 8.01
N ASP A 16 -6.34 -0.27 9.35
CA ASP A 16 -7.20 -1.16 10.11
C ASP A 16 -8.40 -0.42 10.73
N GLY A 17 -9.38 -1.19 11.15
CA GLY A 17 -10.57 -0.70 11.85
C GLY A 17 -11.71 -0.23 10.95
N ASN A 18 -11.52 -0.07 9.65
CA ASN A 18 -12.52 0.45 8.71
C ASN A 18 -13.85 -0.34 8.74
N GLY A 19 -13.78 -1.68 8.73
CA GLY A 19 -14.97 -2.53 8.82
C GLY A 19 -15.69 -2.38 10.18
N ARG A 20 -14.95 -2.36 11.28
CA ARG A 20 -15.50 -2.14 12.63
C ARG A 20 -16.13 -0.76 12.79
N TRP A 21 -15.49 0.26 12.19
CA TRP A 21 -16.03 1.62 12.16
C TRP A 21 -17.39 1.70 11.46
N ALA A 22 -17.57 1.00 10.32
CA ALA A 22 -18.85 0.92 9.61
C ALA A 22 -19.91 0.19 10.44
N GLN A 23 -19.57 -0.97 11.01
CA GLN A 23 -20.48 -1.77 11.84
C GLN A 23 -21.00 -0.99 13.06
N LYS A 24 -20.16 -0.21 13.73
CA LYS A 24 -20.59 0.68 14.83
C LYS A 24 -21.61 1.75 14.39
N ARG A 25 -21.80 1.97 13.08
CA ARG A 25 -22.76 2.90 12.47
C ARG A 25 -23.91 2.19 11.77
N GLY A 26 -24.11 0.89 12.03
CA GLY A 26 -25.15 0.08 11.39
C GLY A 26 -24.93 -0.11 9.89
N ARG A 27 -23.68 0.03 9.40
CA ARG A 27 -23.31 -0.12 7.99
C ARG A 27 -22.51 -1.40 7.77
N GLU A 28 -22.55 -1.91 6.55
CA GLU A 28 -21.73 -3.04 6.14
C GLU A 28 -20.24 -2.70 6.17
N ARG A 29 -19.40 -3.71 6.38
CA ARG A 29 -17.93 -3.56 6.40
C ARG A 29 -17.38 -2.93 5.12
N THR A 30 -17.97 -3.24 3.97
CA THR A 30 -17.62 -2.70 2.65
C THR A 30 -17.77 -1.19 2.58
N PHE A 31 -18.77 -0.60 3.25
CA PHE A 31 -18.91 0.85 3.37
C PHE A 31 -17.69 1.47 4.07
N GLY A 32 -17.21 0.85 5.15
CA GLY A 32 -16.02 1.30 5.86
C GLY A 32 -14.76 1.22 5.01
N HIS A 33 -14.59 0.15 4.24
CA HIS A 33 -13.45 0.00 3.33
C HIS A 33 -13.43 1.09 2.24
N LYS A 34 -14.59 1.43 1.66
CA LYS A 34 -14.70 2.55 0.72
C LYS A 34 -14.31 3.88 1.36
N ALA A 35 -14.84 4.16 2.55
CA ALA A 35 -14.54 5.41 3.26
C ALA A 35 -13.04 5.50 3.62
N GLY A 36 -12.43 4.39 4.08
CA GLY A 36 -11.00 4.32 4.36
C GLY A 36 -10.16 4.56 3.12
N ALA A 37 -10.51 3.93 1.99
CA ALA A 37 -9.79 4.11 0.73
C ALA A 37 -9.89 5.56 0.20
N ALA A 38 -11.06 6.19 0.28
CA ALA A 38 -11.21 7.60 -0.09
C ALA A 38 -10.33 8.53 0.77
N ASN A 39 -10.15 8.19 2.05
CA ASN A 39 -9.29 8.97 2.95
C ASN A 39 -7.79 8.81 2.64
N VAL A 40 -7.37 7.72 2.00
CA VAL A 40 -5.97 7.51 1.58
C VAL A 40 -5.47 8.67 0.72
N LYS A 41 -6.26 9.12 -0.25
CA LYS A 41 -5.92 10.27 -1.11
C LYS A 41 -5.61 11.53 -0.30
N VAL A 42 -6.44 11.83 0.71
CA VAL A 42 -6.26 12.99 1.59
C VAL A 42 -4.94 12.87 2.37
N ILE A 43 -4.66 11.68 2.91
CA ILE A 43 -3.44 11.41 3.69
C ILE A 43 -2.19 11.49 2.81
N VAL A 44 -2.20 10.92 1.61
CA VAL A 44 -1.08 10.97 0.67
C VAL A 44 -0.74 12.42 0.31
N ARG A 45 -1.75 13.23 -0.03
CA ARG A 45 -1.56 14.65 -0.33
C ARG A 45 -1.05 15.43 0.86
N ALA A 46 -1.61 15.20 2.05
CA ALA A 46 -1.14 15.85 3.27
C ALA A 46 0.33 15.49 3.54
N ALA A 47 0.73 14.22 3.42
CA ALA A 47 2.10 13.78 3.60
C ALA A 47 3.06 14.47 2.61
N ALA A 48 2.68 14.54 1.33
CA ALA A 48 3.46 15.22 0.30
C ALA A 48 3.64 16.72 0.62
N HIS A 49 2.56 17.42 0.98
CA HIS A 49 2.61 18.84 1.35
C HIS A 49 3.42 19.12 2.62
N MET A 50 3.42 18.18 3.57
CA MET A 50 4.24 18.28 4.79
C MET A 50 5.73 18.00 4.54
N GLY A 51 6.12 17.61 3.35
CA GLY A 51 7.51 17.28 2.98
C GLY A 51 8.00 15.94 3.52
N ILE A 52 7.09 15.03 3.91
CA ILE A 52 7.41 13.66 4.28
C ILE A 52 7.99 12.97 3.03
N LYS A 53 9.10 12.26 3.21
CA LYS A 53 9.79 11.62 2.08
C LYS A 53 9.25 10.24 1.74
N ARG A 54 8.79 9.49 2.75
CA ARG A 54 8.24 8.15 2.57
C ARG A 54 6.96 7.97 3.39
N LEU A 55 5.92 7.44 2.75
CA LEU A 55 4.68 7.03 3.41
C LEU A 55 4.45 5.56 3.11
N THR A 56 4.34 4.73 4.14
CA THR A 56 3.99 3.30 3.99
C THR A 56 2.57 3.08 4.48
N LEU A 57 1.73 2.49 3.63
CA LEU A 57 0.35 2.12 3.94
C LEU A 57 0.22 0.59 3.97
N TYR A 58 -0.10 0.02 5.12
CA TYR A 58 -0.42 -1.40 5.23
C TYR A 58 -1.87 -1.61 4.82
N ALA A 59 -2.08 -1.98 3.54
CA ALA A 59 -3.41 -2.06 2.94
C ALA A 59 -4.06 -3.45 3.08
N PHE A 60 -3.27 -4.52 2.93
CA PHE A 60 -3.76 -5.90 3.01
C PHE A 60 -2.67 -6.85 3.47
N SER A 61 -2.90 -7.52 4.62
CA SER A 61 -1.95 -8.48 5.18
C SER A 61 -2.23 -9.92 4.71
N THR A 62 -1.24 -10.80 4.87
CA THR A 62 -1.39 -12.24 4.59
C THR A 62 -2.51 -12.87 5.40
N GLU A 63 -2.77 -12.43 6.62
CA GLU A 63 -3.87 -12.90 7.47
C GLU A 63 -5.25 -12.53 6.91
N ASN A 64 -5.35 -11.48 6.13
CA ASN A 64 -6.62 -11.02 5.58
C ASN A 64 -7.23 -11.99 4.54
N TRP A 65 -6.44 -12.92 4.00
CA TRP A 65 -6.96 -13.99 3.16
C TRP A 65 -7.93 -14.94 3.89
N LYS A 66 -7.88 -14.96 5.23
CA LYS A 66 -8.81 -15.74 6.07
C LYS A 66 -10.20 -15.11 6.17
N ARG A 67 -10.40 -13.89 5.67
CA ARG A 67 -11.71 -13.23 5.64
C ARG A 67 -12.65 -13.91 4.65
N PRO A 68 -13.98 -13.70 4.77
CA PRO A 68 -14.93 -14.19 3.79
C PRO A 68 -14.54 -13.78 2.36
N SER A 69 -14.65 -14.70 1.41
CA SER A 69 -14.22 -14.49 0.02
C SER A 69 -14.86 -13.26 -0.64
N LEU A 70 -16.12 -12.97 -0.31
CA LEU A 70 -16.81 -11.75 -0.79
C LEU A 70 -16.11 -10.46 -0.32
N GLU A 71 -15.66 -10.41 0.94
CA GLU A 71 -14.91 -9.26 1.48
C GLU A 71 -13.55 -9.14 0.80
N VAL A 72 -12.81 -10.25 0.64
CA VAL A 72 -11.51 -10.27 -0.04
C VAL A 72 -11.63 -9.81 -1.49
N ASN A 73 -12.58 -10.36 -2.25
CA ASN A 73 -12.82 -9.97 -3.64
C ASN A 73 -13.21 -8.49 -3.76
N PHE A 74 -14.00 -7.99 -2.82
CA PHE A 74 -14.33 -6.57 -2.76
C PHE A 74 -13.09 -5.70 -2.55
N LEU A 75 -12.22 -6.05 -1.60
CA LEU A 75 -10.98 -5.33 -1.30
C LEU A 75 -10.03 -5.31 -2.50
N MET A 76 -9.87 -6.43 -3.22
CA MET A 76 -9.03 -6.49 -4.42
C MET A 76 -9.56 -5.60 -5.55
N ARG A 77 -10.90 -5.61 -5.77
CA ARG A 77 -11.54 -4.69 -6.73
C ARG A 77 -11.38 -3.23 -6.33
N LEU A 78 -11.53 -2.93 -5.05
CA LEU A 78 -11.38 -1.58 -4.52
C LEU A 78 -9.94 -1.09 -4.71
N PHE A 79 -8.95 -1.92 -4.39
CA PHE A 79 -7.54 -1.60 -4.59
C PHE A 79 -7.23 -1.33 -6.08
N LYS A 80 -7.68 -2.22 -6.98
CA LYS A 80 -7.53 -2.01 -8.43
C LYS A 80 -8.16 -0.69 -8.88
N HIS A 81 -9.39 -0.41 -8.44
CA HIS A 81 -10.10 0.82 -8.78
C HIS A 81 -9.32 2.08 -8.38
N TYR A 82 -8.72 2.07 -7.18
CA TYR A 82 -7.94 3.21 -6.72
C TYR A 82 -6.58 3.32 -7.43
N LEU A 83 -5.90 2.23 -7.74
CA LEU A 83 -4.67 2.27 -8.54
C LEU A 83 -4.89 2.95 -9.89
N ILE A 84 -5.95 2.55 -10.61
CA ILE A 84 -6.27 3.10 -11.93
C ILE A 84 -6.80 4.54 -11.80
N GLY A 85 -7.72 4.76 -10.87
CA GLY A 85 -8.42 6.05 -10.74
C GLY A 85 -7.54 7.19 -10.25
N GLU A 86 -6.55 6.90 -9.39
CA GLU A 86 -5.70 7.93 -8.78
C GLU A 86 -4.36 8.12 -9.51
N LEU A 87 -4.02 7.28 -10.50
CA LEU A 87 -2.71 7.30 -11.16
C LEU A 87 -2.35 8.69 -11.72
N ARG A 88 -3.28 9.35 -12.40
CA ARG A 88 -3.06 10.69 -12.95
C ARG A 88 -2.76 11.73 -11.87
N ASP A 89 -3.48 11.66 -10.75
CA ASP A 89 -3.28 12.57 -9.63
C ASP A 89 -1.96 12.29 -8.92
N LEU A 90 -1.57 11.03 -8.76
CA LEU A 90 -0.28 10.64 -8.19
C LEU A 90 0.90 11.16 -9.03
N ILE A 91 0.81 11.06 -10.37
CA ILE A 91 1.82 11.61 -11.28
C ILE A 91 1.89 13.13 -11.12
N LYS A 92 0.75 13.81 -11.14
CA LYS A 92 0.66 15.27 -11.01
C LYS A 92 1.17 15.77 -9.65
N ASP A 93 0.90 15.02 -8.60
CA ASP A 93 1.31 15.36 -7.22
C ASP A 93 2.76 14.92 -6.93
N ASN A 94 3.50 14.47 -7.96
CA ASN A 94 4.90 14.01 -7.90
C ASN A 94 5.11 12.88 -6.88
N VAL A 95 4.15 11.93 -6.81
CA VAL A 95 4.19 10.78 -5.91
C VAL A 95 4.70 9.56 -6.68
N ARG A 96 5.77 8.93 -6.19
CA ARG A 96 6.28 7.66 -6.68
C ARG A 96 5.65 6.52 -5.92
N VAL A 97 4.97 5.61 -6.62
CA VAL A 97 4.34 4.44 -6.02
C VAL A 97 5.30 3.25 -6.03
N HIS A 98 5.32 2.52 -4.92
CA HIS A 98 6.04 1.26 -4.79
C HIS A 98 5.16 0.25 -4.04
N ILE A 99 4.98 -0.94 -4.62
CA ILE A 99 4.20 -2.02 -4.01
C ILE A 99 5.14 -2.96 -3.27
N VAL A 100 4.80 -3.25 -2.01
CA VAL A 100 5.60 -4.12 -1.13
C VAL A 100 4.77 -5.36 -0.77
N GLY A 101 5.37 -6.53 -0.85
CA GLY A 101 4.75 -7.82 -0.55
C GLY A 101 4.63 -8.75 -1.77
N ASP A 102 4.10 -9.94 -1.56
CA ASP A 102 3.98 -10.95 -2.59
C ASP A 102 2.75 -10.73 -3.48
N VAL A 103 2.99 -10.20 -4.68
CA VAL A 103 1.93 -9.94 -5.67
C VAL A 103 1.54 -11.17 -6.49
N THR A 104 2.26 -12.30 -6.38
CA THR A 104 2.03 -13.50 -7.20
C THR A 104 0.65 -14.13 -6.96
N ARG A 105 0.08 -13.96 -5.75
CA ARG A 105 -1.27 -14.42 -5.40
C ARG A 105 -2.40 -13.52 -5.92
N LEU A 106 -2.07 -12.36 -6.43
CA LEU A 106 -3.05 -11.42 -6.99
C LEU A 106 -3.41 -11.85 -8.42
N SER A 107 -4.59 -11.46 -8.89
CA SER A 107 -4.97 -11.74 -10.29
C SER A 107 -3.99 -11.09 -11.26
N GLU A 108 -3.73 -11.73 -12.40
CA GLU A 108 -2.85 -11.20 -13.46
C GLU A 108 -3.23 -9.77 -13.87
N SER A 109 -4.53 -9.51 -13.96
CA SER A 109 -5.06 -8.18 -14.25
C SER A 109 -4.64 -7.14 -13.20
N LEU A 110 -4.65 -7.50 -11.91
CA LEU A 110 -4.22 -6.58 -10.85
C LEU A 110 -2.69 -6.41 -10.86
N GLN A 111 -1.94 -7.48 -11.09
CA GLN A 111 -0.48 -7.42 -11.24
C GLN A 111 -0.06 -6.52 -12.40
N LYS A 112 -0.80 -6.55 -13.52
CA LYS A 112 -0.56 -5.65 -14.66
C LYS A 112 -0.77 -4.19 -14.27
N GLU A 113 -1.86 -3.86 -13.58
CA GLU A 113 -2.12 -2.47 -13.13
C GLU A 113 -1.06 -1.99 -12.13
N ILE A 114 -0.59 -2.87 -11.24
CA ILE A 114 0.51 -2.57 -10.32
C ILE A 114 1.76 -2.17 -11.11
N ARG A 115 2.21 -3.00 -12.06
CA ARG A 115 3.38 -2.71 -12.90
C ARG A 115 3.22 -1.40 -13.67
N THR A 116 2.04 -1.16 -14.23
CA THR A 116 1.75 0.10 -14.94
C THR A 116 1.89 1.29 -13.98
N CYS A 117 1.28 1.21 -12.79
CA CYS A 117 1.34 2.30 -11.81
C CYS A 117 2.77 2.59 -11.34
N GLU A 118 3.57 1.56 -11.05
CA GLU A 118 4.97 1.72 -10.65
C GLU A 118 5.82 2.33 -11.78
N ASN A 119 5.67 1.85 -13.02
CA ASN A 119 6.40 2.35 -14.18
C ASN A 119 6.04 3.82 -14.49
N ASP A 120 4.76 4.15 -14.51
CA ASP A 120 4.29 5.50 -14.85
C ASP A 120 4.66 6.54 -13.79
N THR A 121 4.88 6.11 -12.53
CA THR A 121 5.32 6.97 -11.44
C THR A 121 6.82 6.90 -11.14
N ALA A 122 7.58 6.08 -11.88
CA ALA A 122 9.00 5.80 -11.59
C ALA A 122 9.90 7.05 -11.63
N HIS A 123 9.55 8.04 -12.44
CA HIS A 123 10.31 9.29 -12.58
C HIS A 123 9.98 10.35 -11.52
N ASN A 124 8.95 10.11 -10.70
CA ASN A 124 8.59 11.03 -9.64
C ASN A 124 9.63 10.96 -8.50
N ASP A 125 10.01 12.11 -7.97
CA ASP A 125 11.07 12.26 -6.96
C ASP A 125 10.58 12.96 -5.66
N GLY A 126 9.27 13.20 -5.55
CA GLY A 126 8.65 13.81 -4.38
C GLY A 126 8.44 12.82 -3.23
N LEU A 127 7.18 12.50 -2.94
CA LEU A 127 6.81 11.50 -1.93
C LEU A 127 6.94 10.08 -2.49
N VAL A 128 7.64 9.19 -1.79
CA VAL A 128 7.59 7.74 -2.07
C VAL A 128 6.44 7.13 -1.26
N LEU A 129 5.42 6.63 -1.97
CA LEU A 129 4.27 5.92 -1.41
C LEU A 129 4.48 4.41 -1.52
N ASN A 130 4.81 3.76 -0.41
CA ASN A 130 4.85 2.30 -0.33
C ASN A 130 3.45 1.78 0.04
N VAL A 131 2.91 0.86 -0.75
CA VAL A 131 1.64 0.19 -0.43
C VAL A 131 1.90 -1.28 -0.19
N ALA A 132 1.77 -1.70 1.07
CA ALA A 132 1.97 -3.09 1.47
C ALA A 132 0.68 -3.89 1.22
N ILE A 133 0.75 -4.83 0.27
CA ILE A 133 -0.34 -5.72 -0.12
C ILE A 133 0.13 -7.17 -0.11
N ASN A 134 -0.70 -8.06 0.44
CA ASN A 134 -0.30 -9.44 0.72
C ASN A 134 1.04 -9.52 1.48
N TYR A 135 1.20 -8.60 2.41
CA TYR A 135 2.39 -8.44 3.23
C TYR A 135 2.19 -9.05 4.61
N GLY A 136 3.22 -9.66 5.17
CA GLY A 136 3.23 -10.16 6.53
C GLY A 136 4.66 -10.14 7.08
N GLY A 137 4.90 -9.44 8.20
CA GLY A 137 6.24 -9.26 8.74
C GLY A 137 6.99 -10.57 9.05
N ARG A 138 6.28 -11.62 9.47
CA ARG A 138 6.87 -12.95 9.64
C ARG A 138 7.32 -13.56 8.31
N MET A 139 6.51 -13.41 7.28
CA MET A 139 6.82 -13.92 5.94
C MET A 139 8.00 -13.17 5.33
N GLU A 140 8.08 -11.86 5.54
CA GLU A 140 9.20 -11.02 5.11
C GLU A 140 10.54 -11.52 5.66
N ILE A 141 10.57 -11.87 6.96
CA ILE A 141 11.77 -12.42 7.60
C ILE A 141 12.16 -13.78 6.96
N VAL A 142 11.16 -14.64 6.72
CA VAL A 142 11.40 -15.97 6.11
C VAL A 142 11.93 -15.83 4.69
N VAL A 143 11.30 -14.97 3.87
CA VAL A 143 11.75 -14.69 2.49
C VAL A 143 13.15 -14.11 2.48
N GLY A 144 13.45 -13.14 3.35
CA GLY A 144 14.78 -12.56 3.46
C GLY A 144 15.86 -13.60 3.83
N ILE A 145 15.55 -14.59 4.68
CA ILE A 145 16.48 -15.67 5.04
C ILE A 145 16.69 -16.60 3.83
N VAL A 146 15.63 -16.95 3.10
CA VAL A 146 15.71 -17.82 1.91
C VAL A 146 16.52 -17.15 0.81
N ASP A 147 16.29 -15.88 0.55
CA ASP A 147 17.05 -15.12 -0.43
C ASP A 147 18.53 -15.01 -0.04
N TRP A 148 18.80 -14.83 1.24
CA TRP A 148 20.16 -14.81 1.76
C TRP A 148 20.87 -16.18 1.57
N GLN A 149 20.21 -17.30 1.86
CA GLN A 149 20.75 -18.65 1.63
C GLN A 149 21.03 -18.90 0.14
N ASN A 150 20.16 -18.45 -0.76
CA ASN A 150 20.37 -18.59 -2.20
C ASN A 150 21.57 -17.76 -2.69
N LEU A 151 21.80 -16.57 -2.16
CA LEU A 151 22.98 -15.75 -2.45
C LEU A 151 24.29 -16.44 -2.03
N PHE A 152 24.30 -17.15 -0.89
CA PHE A 152 25.47 -17.91 -0.45
C PHE A 152 25.69 -19.19 -1.23
N ALA A 153 24.63 -19.87 -1.68
CA ALA A 153 24.75 -21.07 -2.50
C ALA A 153 25.36 -20.76 -3.89
N ILE A 154 25.22 -19.55 -4.40
CA ILE A 154 25.82 -19.10 -5.67
C ILE A 154 27.30 -18.69 -5.47
N ALA A 155 27.70 -18.29 -4.28
CA ALA A 155 29.07 -17.84 -3.98
C ALA A 155 30.06 -18.97 -3.66
N THR A 156 29.62 -20.23 -3.69
CA THR A 156 30.41 -21.43 -3.33
C THR A 156 30.87 -22.25 -4.54
N PHE A 157 30.94 -21.65 -5.74
CA PHE A 157 31.54 -22.26 -6.94
C PHE A 157 32.65 -21.40 -7.52
#